data_c50cf9b26280fbcae09e49d8f6997bdc
#
_entry.id   c50cf9b26280fbcae09e49d8f6997bdc
#
_cell.length_a   1.000
_cell.length_b   1.000
_cell.length_c   1.000
_cell.angle_alpha   90.00
_cell.angle_beta   90.00
_cell.angle_gamma   90.00
#
_symmetry.space_group_name_H-M   'P 1'
#
loop_
_entity.id
_entity.type
_entity.pdbx_description
1 polymer ?
#
loop_
_entity_poly.entity_id
_entity_poly.type
_entity_poly.pdbx_seq_one_letter_code
_entity_poly.pdbx_strand_id
1 'polypeptide(L)'
;MPDHFVFISYARKDYVDDHNRIIPNNIVSRVQNALRDAGISYWIDEEGLQAGDTFPVKIAQQIEHCQVFLFISTKNPNQSPWVVNEIATAHHYHKPIIPLRYDTSAYHPGLMIYIASLQYIDYLATPKTALNDVVHAIQKVIQPTDAILVPTTPTSVDKPFKRYLKYILIALGTLILSCGCYYGVSRYKAHKMAEAIVHIEQVYITAHGECYHADSTCHTIRNRNFHAISLDRAQQLSKRPCSFC
;
A
#
# COMPACT_ATOMS: atom_id res chain seq x y z
N MET A 1 -14.38 18.30 -17.79
CA MET A 1 -13.91 16.93 -18.11
C MET A 1 -15.04 16.00 -17.75
N PRO A 2 -15.29 14.91 -18.48
CA PRO A 2 -16.37 14.00 -18.11
C PRO A 2 -16.14 13.46 -16.70
N ASP A 3 -17.20 13.42 -15.88
CA ASP A 3 -17.16 13.04 -14.46
C ASP A 3 -16.82 11.56 -14.21
N HIS A 4 -16.63 10.77 -15.27
CA HIS A 4 -16.43 9.32 -15.20
C HIS A 4 -15.16 8.95 -15.96
N PHE A 5 -14.15 8.54 -15.22
CA PHE A 5 -12.84 8.35 -15.79
C PHE A 5 -12.18 7.09 -15.23
N VAL A 6 -11.85 6.18 -16.11
CA VAL A 6 -11.15 4.94 -15.80
C VAL A 6 -9.69 5.06 -16.19
N PHE A 7 -8.77 4.81 -15.26
CA PHE A 7 -7.36 4.63 -15.57
C PHE A 7 -7.12 3.16 -15.91
N ILE A 8 -6.56 2.84 -17.06
CA ILE A 8 -6.22 1.48 -17.47
C ILE A 8 -4.72 1.27 -17.31
N SER A 9 -4.34 0.44 -16.34
CA SER A 9 -2.95 -0.02 -16.13
C SER A 9 -2.72 -1.33 -16.87
N TYR A 10 -1.67 -1.39 -17.68
CA TYR A 10 -1.30 -2.53 -18.52
C TYR A 10 0.20 -2.50 -18.85
N ALA A 11 0.72 -3.54 -19.48
CA ALA A 11 2.07 -3.48 -20.05
C ALA A 11 2.02 -3.19 -21.55
N ARG A 12 2.83 -2.25 -22.01
CA ARG A 12 2.92 -1.86 -23.42
C ARG A 12 3.14 -3.04 -24.36
N LYS A 13 3.92 -4.04 -23.94
CA LYS A 13 4.17 -5.29 -24.71
C LYS A 13 2.92 -6.13 -24.98
N ASP A 14 1.82 -5.91 -24.24
CA ASP A 14 0.53 -6.57 -24.48
C ASP A 14 -0.36 -5.81 -25.42
N TYR A 15 0.02 -4.59 -25.80
CA TYR A 15 -0.74 -3.70 -26.65
C TYR A 15 -0.10 -3.49 -28.01
N VAL A 16 1.22 -3.25 -28.05
CA VAL A 16 1.97 -3.01 -29.28
C VAL A 16 3.15 -3.98 -29.44
N ASP A 17 3.47 -4.28 -30.71
CA ASP A 17 4.65 -5.05 -31.09
C ASP A 17 5.95 -4.22 -31.04
N ASP A 18 7.09 -4.86 -31.33
CA ASP A 18 8.41 -4.20 -31.36
C ASP A 18 8.54 -3.10 -32.42
N HIS A 19 7.61 -3.02 -33.38
CA HIS A 19 7.51 -1.96 -34.39
C HIS A 19 6.48 -0.90 -34.02
N ASN A 20 6.01 -0.87 -32.77
CA ASN A 20 5.01 0.04 -32.25
C ASN A 20 3.64 -0.06 -32.99
N ARG A 21 3.31 -1.21 -33.55
CA ARG A 21 2.01 -1.49 -34.19
C ARG A 21 1.11 -2.21 -33.20
N ILE A 22 -0.15 -1.81 -33.15
CA ILE A 22 -1.15 -2.44 -32.29
C ILE A 22 -1.27 -3.93 -32.63
N ILE A 23 -1.10 -4.79 -31.63
CA ILE A 23 -1.26 -6.25 -31.75
C ILE A 23 -2.75 -6.55 -32.02
N PRO A 24 -3.06 -7.28 -33.10
CA PRO A 24 -4.47 -7.62 -33.38
C PRO A 24 -5.12 -8.41 -32.24
N ASN A 25 -6.37 -8.08 -31.92
CA ASN A 25 -7.18 -8.76 -30.91
C ASN A 25 -6.57 -8.82 -29.50
N ASN A 26 -5.65 -7.91 -29.16
CA ASN A 26 -5.08 -7.84 -27.82
C ASN A 26 -6.16 -7.49 -26.77
N ILE A 27 -5.90 -7.90 -25.52
CA ILE A 27 -6.86 -7.69 -24.42
C ILE A 27 -7.11 -6.21 -24.12
N VAL A 28 -6.09 -5.36 -24.25
CA VAL A 28 -6.19 -3.92 -23.98
C VAL A 28 -7.19 -3.27 -24.94
N SER A 29 -7.06 -3.50 -26.28
CA SER A 29 -8.00 -3.00 -27.28
C SER A 29 -9.43 -3.51 -27.04
N ARG A 30 -9.58 -4.75 -26.58
CA ARG A 30 -10.89 -5.34 -26.29
C ARG A 30 -11.55 -4.66 -25.10
N VAL A 31 -10.79 -4.36 -24.05
CA VAL A 31 -11.25 -3.57 -22.89
C VAL A 31 -11.63 -2.17 -23.32
N GLN A 32 -10.78 -1.49 -24.11
CA GLN A 32 -11.08 -0.15 -24.63
C GLN A 32 -12.40 -0.13 -25.41
N ASN A 33 -12.64 -1.12 -26.29
CA ASN A 33 -13.87 -1.20 -27.06
C ASN A 33 -15.08 -1.42 -26.14
N ALA A 34 -14.99 -2.33 -25.16
CA ALA A 34 -16.07 -2.58 -24.21
C ALA A 34 -16.45 -1.33 -23.38
N LEU A 35 -15.45 -0.56 -22.94
CA LEU A 35 -15.69 0.69 -22.24
C LEU A 35 -16.30 1.77 -23.15
N ARG A 36 -15.81 1.88 -24.38
CA ARG A 36 -16.34 2.81 -25.38
C ARG A 36 -17.78 2.50 -25.73
N ASP A 37 -18.10 1.24 -25.96
CA ASP A 37 -19.46 0.77 -26.28
C ASP A 37 -20.43 1.02 -25.12
N ALA A 38 -19.92 1.02 -23.88
CA ALA A 38 -20.68 1.35 -22.67
C ALA A 38 -20.73 2.86 -22.36
N GLY A 39 -20.11 3.72 -23.20
CA GLY A 39 -20.06 5.17 -22.98
C GLY A 39 -19.17 5.59 -21.80
N ILE A 40 -18.25 4.74 -21.36
CA ILE A 40 -17.35 5.00 -20.23
C ILE A 40 -16.05 5.59 -20.76
N SER A 41 -15.72 6.81 -20.31
CA SER A 41 -14.44 7.45 -20.63
C SER A 41 -13.28 6.78 -19.88
N TYR A 42 -12.14 6.66 -20.55
CA TYR A 42 -10.94 6.06 -19.97
C TYR A 42 -9.68 6.81 -20.40
N TRP A 43 -8.63 6.63 -19.63
CA TRP A 43 -7.26 7.05 -19.94
C TRP A 43 -6.34 5.83 -20.03
N ILE A 44 -5.47 5.85 -21.01
CA ILE A 44 -4.44 4.85 -21.23
C ILE A 44 -3.15 5.58 -21.65
N ASP A 45 -2.01 5.09 -21.20
CA ASP A 45 -0.72 5.57 -21.67
C ASP A 45 -0.39 4.99 -23.04
N GLU A 46 -0.54 5.78 -24.09
CA GLU A 46 -0.24 5.38 -25.47
C GLU A 46 1.18 5.74 -25.91
N GLU A 47 1.78 6.78 -25.30
CA GLU A 47 3.02 7.36 -25.80
C GLU A 47 4.27 6.59 -25.38
N GLY A 48 4.22 5.83 -24.27
CA GLY A 48 5.38 5.17 -23.67
C GLY A 48 6.38 6.18 -23.08
N LEU A 49 7.31 5.66 -22.29
CA LEU A 49 8.36 6.47 -21.65
C LEU A 49 9.36 6.95 -22.68
N GLN A 50 9.49 8.26 -22.87
CA GLN A 50 10.67 8.87 -23.50
C GLN A 50 11.63 9.39 -22.42
N ALA A 51 12.94 9.23 -22.64
CA ALA A 51 13.94 9.68 -21.69
C ALA A 51 13.89 11.21 -21.54
N GLY A 52 13.60 11.70 -20.32
CA GLY A 52 13.57 13.14 -20.00
C GLY A 52 12.18 13.71 -19.72
N ASP A 53 11.12 12.94 -19.89
CA ASP A 53 9.75 13.42 -19.65
C ASP A 53 9.39 13.51 -18.16
N THR A 54 8.58 14.52 -17.82
CA THR A 54 7.84 14.63 -16.55
C THR A 54 6.70 13.61 -16.46
N PHE A 55 6.83 12.51 -17.18
CA PHE A 55 5.85 11.46 -17.41
C PHE A 55 5.32 10.78 -16.12
N PRO A 56 6.16 10.49 -15.10
CA PRO A 56 5.67 9.96 -13.83
C PRO A 56 4.66 10.87 -13.15
N VAL A 57 4.85 12.19 -13.27
CA VAL A 57 3.96 13.19 -12.69
C VAL A 57 2.60 13.18 -13.41
N LYS A 58 2.60 13.10 -14.75
CA LYS A 58 1.37 13.01 -15.54
C LYS A 58 0.56 11.76 -15.18
N ILE A 59 1.21 10.60 -15.10
CA ILE A 59 0.55 9.34 -14.68
C ILE A 59 -0.02 9.47 -13.27
N ALA A 60 0.74 9.97 -12.31
CA ALA A 60 0.27 10.14 -10.94
C ALA A 60 -0.97 11.06 -10.90
N GLN A 61 -0.98 12.16 -11.66
CA GLN A 61 -2.13 13.04 -11.79
C GLN A 61 -3.33 12.34 -12.42
N GLN A 62 -3.15 11.52 -13.47
CA GLN A 62 -4.24 10.77 -14.09
C GLN A 62 -4.82 9.73 -13.11
N ILE A 63 -3.98 9.06 -12.33
CA ILE A 63 -4.43 8.15 -11.27
C ILE A 63 -5.16 8.92 -10.16
N GLU A 64 -4.66 10.09 -9.75
CA GLU A 64 -5.30 10.92 -8.74
C GLU A 64 -6.70 11.37 -9.18
N HIS A 65 -6.90 11.71 -10.46
CA HIS A 65 -8.18 12.20 -10.98
C HIS A 65 -9.13 11.11 -11.46
N CYS A 66 -8.67 9.86 -11.64
CA CYS A 66 -9.56 8.78 -12.05
C CYS A 66 -10.55 8.42 -10.93
N GLN A 67 -11.69 7.85 -11.30
CA GLN A 67 -12.66 7.28 -10.35
C GLN A 67 -12.45 5.80 -10.13
N VAL A 68 -11.91 5.09 -11.12
CA VAL A 68 -11.63 3.66 -11.06
C VAL A 68 -10.26 3.38 -11.68
N PHE A 69 -9.50 2.52 -11.04
CA PHE A 69 -8.25 1.99 -11.56
C PHE A 69 -8.49 0.56 -12.06
N LEU A 70 -8.45 0.34 -13.35
CA LEU A 70 -8.58 -0.98 -13.97
C LEU A 70 -7.19 -1.55 -14.24
N PHE A 71 -6.85 -2.67 -13.62
CA PHE A 71 -5.59 -3.36 -13.81
C PHE A 71 -5.75 -4.58 -14.71
N ILE A 72 -5.14 -4.57 -15.90
CA ILE A 72 -5.11 -5.72 -16.81
C ILE A 72 -3.94 -6.61 -16.41
N SER A 73 -4.24 -7.72 -15.73
CA SER A 73 -3.26 -8.65 -15.17
C SER A 73 -2.88 -9.72 -16.21
N THR A 74 -1.73 -9.55 -16.82
CA THR A 74 -1.05 -10.55 -17.65
C THR A 74 0.38 -10.76 -17.17
N LYS A 75 1.14 -11.64 -17.79
CA LYS A 75 2.54 -11.91 -17.42
C LYS A 75 3.41 -10.65 -17.40
N ASN A 76 3.26 -9.76 -18.37
CA ASN A 76 4.13 -8.59 -18.49
C ASN A 76 3.88 -7.55 -17.39
N PRO A 77 2.65 -7.02 -17.16
CA PRO A 77 2.38 -6.11 -16.07
C PRO A 77 2.57 -6.75 -14.70
N ASN A 78 2.27 -8.05 -14.55
CA ASN A 78 2.43 -8.76 -13.29
C ASN A 78 3.89 -8.77 -12.78
N GLN A 79 4.87 -8.61 -13.68
CA GLN A 79 6.30 -8.54 -13.36
C GLN A 79 6.90 -7.14 -13.51
N SER A 80 6.11 -6.13 -13.82
CA SER A 80 6.58 -4.78 -14.08
C SER A 80 6.73 -3.95 -12.80
N PRO A 81 7.93 -3.48 -12.44
CA PRO A 81 8.10 -2.54 -11.33
C PRO A 81 7.33 -1.22 -11.53
N TRP A 82 7.10 -0.85 -12.78
CA TRP A 82 6.32 0.34 -13.13
C TRP A 82 4.86 0.19 -12.72
N VAL A 83 4.25 -0.94 -13.05
CA VAL A 83 2.87 -1.26 -12.62
C VAL A 83 2.74 -1.36 -11.11
N VAL A 84 3.79 -1.82 -10.40
CA VAL A 84 3.83 -1.76 -8.92
C VAL A 84 3.65 -0.32 -8.43
N ASN A 85 4.36 0.64 -9.04
CA ASN A 85 4.25 2.05 -8.66
C ASN A 85 2.88 2.65 -8.99
N GLU A 86 2.28 2.30 -10.12
CA GLU A 86 0.93 2.74 -10.49
C GLU A 86 -0.12 2.24 -9.50
N ILE A 87 -0.07 0.94 -9.14
CA ILE A 87 -0.99 0.34 -8.16
C ILE A 87 -0.77 0.92 -6.76
N ALA A 88 0.49 1.14 -6.35
CA ALA A 88 0.80 1.81 -5.09
C ALA A 88 0.23 3.24 -5.06
N THR A 89 0.34 3.97 -6.17
CA THR A 89 -0.22 5.32 -6.33
C THR A 89 -1.75 5.29 -6.27
N ALA A 90 -2.40 4.36 -6.95
CA ALA A 90 -3.85 4.17 -6.89
C ALA A 90 -4.32 3.85 -5.47
N HIS A 91 -3.59 2.99 -4.76
CA HIS A 91 -3.86 2.68 -3.35
C HIS A 91 -3.68 3.90 -2.45
N HIS A 92 -2.62 4.70 -2.66
CA HIS A 92 -2.39 5.95 -1.92
C HIS A 92 -3.55 6.93 -2.06
N TYR A 93 -4.09 7.09 -3.27
CA TYR A 93 -5.25 7.95 -3.53
C TYR A 93 -6.60 7.25 -3.26
N HIS A 94 -6.60 6.10 -2.61
CA HIS A 94 -7.81 5.32 -2.26
C HIS A 94 -8.73 5.02 -3.46
N LYS A 95 -8.14 4.79 -4.63
CA LYS A 95 -8.91 4.46 -5.82
C LYS A 95 -9.41 3.02 -5.77
N PRO A 96 -10.68 2.76 -6.12
CA PRO A 96 -11.16 1.40 -6.34
C PRO A 96 -10.34 0.73 -7.45
N ILE A 97 -9.67 -0.37 -7.10
CA ILE A 97 -8.86 -1.15 -8.03
C ILE A 97 -9.65 -2.37 -8.47
N ILE A 98 -9.86 -2.53 -9.76
CA ILE A 98 -10.53 -3.68 -10.37
C ILE A 98 -9.50 -4.47 -11.18
N PRO A 99 -9.04 -5.64 -10.69
CA PRO A 99 -8.15 -6.50 -11.46
C PRO A 99 -8.93 -7.34 -12.48
N LEU A 100 -8.57 -7.26 -13.75
CA LEU A 100 -8.98 -8.19 -14.80
C LEU A 100 -7.85 -9.20 -15.03
N ARG A 101 -8.01 -10.41 -14.52
CA ARG A 101 -7.04 -11.48 -14.63
C ARG A 101 -7.17 -12.18 -15.98
N TYR A 102 -6.19 -11.96 -16.86
CA TYR A 102 -6.20 -12.51 -18.20
C TYR A 102 -5.44 -13.83 -18.31
N ASP A 103 -4.45 -14.06 -17.47
CA ASP A 103 -3.67 -15.32 -17.39
C ASP A 103 -3.37 -15.74 -15.94
N THR A 104 -2.65 -16.84 -15.76
CA THR A 104 -2.30 -17.41 -14.45
C THR A 104 -0.89 -17.06 -13.99
N SER A 105 -0.25 -16.06 -14.60
CA SER A 105 1.12 -15.67 -14.27
C SER A 105 1.24 -15.18 -12.84
N ALA A 106 2.39 -15.46 -12.22
CA ALA A 106 2.68 -15.02 -10.87
C ALA A 106 2.84 -13.49 -10.80
N TYR A 107 2.43 -12.92 -9.69
CA TYR A 107 2.60 -11.50 -9.41
C TYR A 107 3.98 -11.19 -8.82
N HIS A 108 4.51 -10.04 -9.15
CA HIS A 108 5.67 -9.50 -8.46
C HIS A 108 5.35 -9.35 -6.95
N PRO A 109 6.29 -9.66 -6.01
CA PRO A 109 6.02 -9.55 -4.57
C PRO A 109 5.45 -8.19 -4.14
N GLY A 110 5.91 -7.09 -4.75
CA GLY A 110 5.39 -5.75 -4.50
C GLY A 110 3.93 -5.55 -4.91
N LEU A 111 3.42 -6.30 -5.91
CA LEU A 111 2.00 -6.27 -6.29
C LEU A 111 1.14 -7.03 -5.30
N MET A 112 1.64 -8.15 -4.78
CA MET A 112 0.88 -9.01 -3.86
C MET A 112 0.32 -8.24 -2.66
N ILE A 113 1.06 -7.27 -2.15
CA ILE A 113 0.64 -6.44 -0.98
C ILE A 113 -0.68 -5.72 -1.26
N TYR A 114 -0.88 -5.24 -2.50
CA TYR A 114 -2.04 -4.44 -2.87
C TYR A 114 -3.21 -5.24 -3.43
N ILE A 115 -2.93 -6.34 -4.14
CA ILE A 115 -3.95 -7.05 -4.93
C ILE A 115 -4.39 -8.38 -4.34
N ALA A 116 -3.64 -8.98 -3.40
CA ALA A 116 -3.93 -10.32 -2.86
C ALA A 116 -5.31 -10.43 -2.18
N SER A 117 -5.82 -9.33 -1.62
CA SER A 117 -7.13 -9.26 -0.95
C SER A 117 -8.26 -8.80 -1.88
N LEU A 118 -7.95 -8.39 -3.11
CA LEU A 118 -8.95 -7.89 -4.03
C LEU A 118 -9.65 -9.03 -4.77
N GLN A 119 -10.94 -8.87 -4.98
CA GLN A 119 -11.68 -9.71 -5.91
C GLN A 119 -11.30 -9.32 -7.34
N TYR A 120 -11.00 -10.31 -8.16
CA TYR A 120 -10.66 -10.09 -9.57
C TYR A 120 -11.71 -10.69 -10.49
N ILE A 121 -11.80 -10.16 -11.70
CA ILE A 121 -12.59 -10.73 -12.78
C ILE A 121 -11.69 -11.70 -13.54
N ASP A 122 -12.08 -12.98 -13.58
CA ASP A 122 -11.29 -14.04 -14.22
C ASP A 122 -11.70 -14.19 -15.68
N TYR A 123 -10.85 -13.66 -16.57
CA TYR A 123 -11.07 -13.75 -18.00
C TYR A 123 -11.01 -15.20 -18.51
N LEU A 124 -10.14 -16.04 -17.95
CA LEU A 124 -10.02 -17.45 -18.38
C LEU A 124 -11.24 -18.27 -17.99
N ALA A 125 -11.81 -18.01 -16.82
CA ALA A 125 -12.99 -18.73 -16.36
C ALA A 125 -14.25 -18.30 -17.14
N THR A 126 -14.37 -17.02 -17.49
CA THR A 126 -15.58 -16.45 -18.12
C THR A 126 -15.27 -15.58 -19.35
N PRO A 127 -14.57 -16.07 -20.39
CA PRO A 127 -14.09 -15.25 -21.49
C PRO A 127 -15.21 -14.55 -22.30
N LYS A 128 -16.43 -15.08 -22.26
CA LYS A 128 -17.57 -14.50 -22.96
C LYS A 128 -18.22 -13.34 -22.21
N THR A 129 -18.15 -13.33 -20.90
CA THR A 129 -18.81 -12.32 -20.04
C THR A 129 -17.85 -11.39 -19.35
N ALA A 130 -16.57 -11.77 -19.19
CA ALA A 130 -15.58 -11.03 -18.40
C ALA A 130 -15.51 -9.53 -18.74
N LEU A 131 -15.63 -9.14 -20.02
CA LEU A 131 -15.63 -7.73 -20.41
C LEU A 131 -16.90 -7.01 -19.96
N ASN A 132 -18.04 -7.69 -20.02
CA ASN A 132 -19.29 -7.14 -19.49
C ASN A 132 -19.22 -7.03 -17.96
N ASP A 133 -18.60 -8.01 -17.30
CA ASP A 133 -18.40 -8.01 -15.85
C ASP A 133 -17.49 -6.84 -15.43
N VAL A 134 -16.45 -6.50 -16.24
CA VAL A 134 -15.63 -5.30 -16.06
C VAL A 134 -16.47 -4.04 -16.16
N VAL A 135 -17.29 -3.91 -17.21
CA VAL A 135 -18.17 -2.75 -17.42
C VAL A 135 -19.14 -2.61 -16.24
N HIS A 136 -19.79 -3.69 -15.82
CA HIS A 136 -20.70 -3.68 -14.67
C HIS A 136 -20.02 -3.29 -13.36
N ALA A 137 -18.82 -3.83 -13.11
CA ALA A 137 -18.05 -3.49 -11.90
C ALA A 137 -17.69 -2.01 -11.87
N ILE A 138 -17.28 -1.44 -13.01
CA ILE A 138 -16.97 -0.02 -13.15
C ILE A 138 -18.24 0.82 -12.96
N GLN A 139 -19.35 0.48 -13.63
CA GLN A 139 -20.62 1.19 -13.50
C GLN A 139 -21.12 1.24 -12.08
N LYS A 140 -20.97 0.15 -11.32
CA LYS A 140 -21.35 0.09 -9.92
C LYS A 140 -20.56 1.09 -9.04
N VAL A 141 -19.33 1.40 -9.41
CA VAL A 141 -18.49 2.39 -8.71
C VAL A 141 -18.85 3.81 -9.15
N ILE A 142 -19.02 4.02 -10.46
CA ILE A 142 -19.26 5.33 -11.06
C ILE A 142 -20.69 5.82 -10.81
N GLN A 143 -21.64 4.90 -10.86
CA GLN A 143 -23.07 5.16 -10.57
C GLN A 143 -23.42 4.33 -9.34
N PRO A 144 -23.07 4.78 -8.12
CA PRO A 144 -23.62 4.13 -6.96
C PRO A 144 -25.12 4.19 -7.10
N THR A 145 -25.74 3.04 -7.33
CA THR A 145 -27.20 2.93 -7.34
C THR A 145 -27.67 3.55 -6.05
N ASP A 146 -28.31 4.72 -6.16
CA ASP A 146 -29.00 5.31 -5.02
C ASP A 146 -29.78 4.17 -4.38
N ALA A 147 -29.50 3.95 -3.12
CA ALA A 147 -30.01 2.83 -2.35
C ALA A 147 -31.41 2.46 -2.81
N ILE A 148 -31.59 1.20 -3.17
CA ILE A 148 -32.89 0.59 -3.32
C ILE A 148 -33.82 1.31 -2.34
N LEU A 149 -34.72 2.16 -2.86
CA LEU A 149 -35.85 2.63 -2.10
C LEU A 149 -36.62 1.37 -1.74
N VAL A 150 -36.23 0.75 -0.64
CA VAL A 150 -37.05 -0.23 0.03
C VAL A 150 -38.36 0.54 0.28
N PRO A 151 -39.50 0.13 -0.30
CA PRO A 151 -40.77 0.78 0.02
C PRO A 151 -40.91 0.66 1.52
N THR A 152 -40.75 1.75 2.23
CA THR A 152 -41.04 1.84 3.64
C THR A 152 -42.55 1.78 3.80
N THR A 153 -43.07 0.58 3.82
CA THR A 153 -44.34 0.37 4.55
C THR A 153 -44.00 0.70 6.00
N PRO A 154 -44.73 1.60 6.65
CA PRO A 154 -44.54 1.87 8.06
C PRO A 154 -45.10 0.68 8.86
N THR A 155 -44.33 -0.39 8.99
CA THR A 155 -44.53 -1.35 10.05
C THR A 155 -43.95 -0.72 11.30
N SER A 156 -44.87 -0.39 12.22
CA SER A 156 -44.58 0.00 13.59
C SER A 156 -43.59 -0.97 14.24
N VAL A 157 -42.29 -0.62 14.23
CA VAL A 157 -41.28 -1.33 15.00
C VAL A 157 -41.17 -0.63 16.35
N ASP A 158 -42.15 -0.93 17.19
CA ASP A 158 -42.06 -0.70 18.61
C ASP A 158 -41.19 -1.81 19.24
N LYS A 159 -40.04 -1.38 19.75
CA LYS A 159 -39.29 -2.01 20.86
C LYS A 159 -38.53 -3.33 20.70
N PRO A 160 -37.36 -3.32 20.02
CA PRO A 160 -36.24 -4.01 20.67
C PRO A 160 -34.98 -3.13 20.91
N PHE A 161 -34.92 -1.89 20.38
CA PHE A 161 -33.70 -1.06 20.41
C PHE A 161 -33.20 -0.77 21.83
N LYS A 162 -34.09 -0.54 22.81
CA LYS A 162 -33.66 -0.31 24.21
C LYS A 162 -33.00 -1.53 24.86
N ARG A 163 -33.29 -2.73 24.40
CA ARG A 163 -32.74 -3.97 24.97
C ARG A 163 -31.28 -4.21 24.49
N TYR A 164 -30.99 -3.82 23.24
CA TYR A 164 -29.65 -3.96 22.67
C TYR A 164 -28.73 -2.79 22.99
N LEU A 165 -29.26 -1.59 23.28
CA LEU A 165 -28.47 -0.42 23.66
C LEU A 165 -27.60 -0.69 24.90
N LYS A 166 -28.10 -1.49 25.84
CA LYS A 166 -27.37 -1.92 27.03
C LYS A 166 -26.13 -2.76 26.70
N TYR A 167 -26.26 -3.67 25.75
CA TYR A 167 -25.15 -4.53 25.28
C TYR A 167 -24.16 -3.78 24.41
N ILE A 168 -24.63 -2.83 23.60
CA ILE A 168 -23.77 -1.95 22.80
C ILE A 168 -22.90 -1.07 23.71
N LEU A 169 -23.47 -0.50 24.76
CA LEU A 169 -22.72 0.31 25.73
C LEU A 169 -21.71 -0.51 26.51
N ILE A 170 -22.04 -1.76 26.87
CA ILE A 170 -21.09 -2.68 27.52
C ILE A 170 -19.94 -3.04 26.56
N ALA A 171 -20.25 -3.36 25.30
CA ALA A 171 -19.25 -3.69 24.29
C ALA A 171 -18.33 -2.50 23.99
N LEU A 172 -18.84 -1.26 23.89
CA LEU A 172 -18.05 -0.05 23.73
C LEU A 172 -17.18 0.22 24.97
N GLY A 173 -17.72 0.02 26.18
CA GLY A 173 -16.94 0.17 27.41
C GLY A 173 -15.77 -0.82 27.51
N THR A 174 -15.97 -2.10 27.13
CA THR A 174 -14.89 -3.09 27.11
C THR A 174 -13.85 -2.81 26.03
N LEU A 175 -14.28 -2.27 24.88
CA LEU A 175 -13.36 -1.87 23.80
C LEU A 175 -12.47 -0.70 24.23
N ILE A 176 -13.02 0.32 24.91
CA ILE A 176 -12.27 1.45 25.43
C ILE A 176 -11.27 1.03 26.50
N LEU A 177 -11.69 0.14 27.43
CA LEU A 177 -10.80 -0.40 28.44
C LEU A 177 -9.66 -1.22 27.86
N SER A 178 -9.95 -2.08 26.87
CA SER A 178 -8.91 -2.87 26.20
C SER A 178 -7.94 -2.01 25.39
N CYS A 179 -8.43 -0.98 24.71
CA CYS A 179 -7.60 0.01 24.02
C CYS A 179 -6.73 0.80 25.01
N GLY A 180 -7.30 1.24 26.14
CA GLY A 180 -6.56 1.95 27.20
C GLY A 180 -5.44 1.11 27.79
N CYS A 181 -5.71 -0.18 28.08
CA CYS A 181 -4.69 -1.12 28.52
C CYS A 181 -3.59 -1.37 27.48
N TYR A 182 -3.98 -1.52 26.21
CA TYR A 182 -3.02 -1.70 25.11
C TYR A 182 -2.11 -0.46 24.93
N TYR A 183 -2.69 0.74 24.95
CA TYR A 183 -1.91 1.99 24.92
C TYR A 183 -1.00 2.17 26.12
N GLY A 184 -1.47 1.83 27.34
CA GLY A 184 -0.68 1.89 28.55
C GLY A 184 0.53 0.94 28.49
N VAL A 185 0.33 -0.32 28.10
CA VAL A 185 1.41 -1.32 27.95
C VAL A 185 2.37 -0.93 26.83
N SER A 186 1.87 -0.39 25.72
CA SER A 186 2.72 0.06 24.60
C SER A 186 3.60 1.24 25.01
N ARG A 187 3.05 2.24 25.73
CA ARG A 187 3.83 3.35 26.26
C ARG A 187 4.86 2.92 27.31
N TYR A 188 4.49 1.99 28.20
CA TYR A 188 5.42 1.44 29.18
C TYR A 188 6.58 0.71 28.52
N LYS A 189 6.31 -0.11 27.49
CA LYS A 189 7.36 -0.79 26.71
C LYS A 189 8.24 0.20 25.96
N ALA A 190 7.65 1.25 25.34
CA ALA A 190 8.41 2.28 24.64
C ALA A 190 9.32 3.07 25.60
N HIS A 191 8.82 3.42 26.81
CA HIS A 191 9.63 4.10 27.82
C HIS A 191 10.79 3.23 28.30
N LYS A 192 10.54 1.94 28.55
CA LYS A 192 11.58 0.99 28.96
C LYS A 192 12.61 0.73 27.85
N MET A 193 12.18 0.72 26.57
CA MET A 193 13.11 0.65 25.44
C MET A 193 13.92 1.94 25.28
N ALA A 194 13.33 3.11 25.50
CA ALA A 194 14.03 4.38 25.46
C ALA A 194 15.09 4.48 26.58
N GLU A 195 14.78 4.03 27.79
CA GLU A 195 15.77 3.94 28.88
C GLU A 195 16.90 2.95 28.57
N ALA A 196 16.59 1.82 27.94
CA ALA A 196 17.59 0.85 27.51
C ALA A 196 18.52 1.41 26.40
N ILE A 197 17.97 2.22 25.46
CA ILE A 197 18.74 2.86 24.39
C ILE A 197 19.67 3.94 24.97
N VAL A 198 19.20 4.72 25.96
CA VAL A 198 20.05 5.71 26.65
C VAL A 198 21.24 5.05 27.36
N HIS A 199 21.08 3.82 27.86
CA HIS A 199 22.18 3.06 28.45
C HIS A 199 23.20 2.50 27.45
N ILE A 200 22.82 2.32 26.18
CA ILE A 200 23.71 1.82 25.11
C ILE A 200 24.58 2.94 24.50
N GLU A 201 24.21 4.20 24.69
CA GLU A 201 24.96 5.34 24.15
C GLU A 201 26.15 5.80 25.03
N GLN A 202 26.30 5.26 26.23
CA GLN A 202 27.44 5.59 27.09
C GLN A 202 28.58 4.59 26.93
N VAL A 203 29.76 5.11 26.65
CA VAL A 203 30.99 4.34 26.57
C VAL A 203 32.03 4.88 27.56
N TYR A 204 32.97 4.07 27.90
CA TYR A 204 34.00 4.40 28.90
C TYR A 204 35.34 4.61 28.21
N ILE A 205 36.03 5.72 28.55
CA ILE A 205 37.36 6.00 28.06
C ILE A 205 38.33 6.28 29.21
N THR A 206 39.59 6.00 28.97
CA THR A 206 40.68 6.43 29.88
C THR A 206 41.36 7.69 29.31
N ALA A 207 42.01 8.47 30.17
CA ALA A 207 42.64 9.76 29.79
C ALA A 207 43.62 9.65 28.61
N HIS A 208 44.35 8.56 28.53
CA HIS A 208 45.39 8.34 27.49
C HIS A 208 45.12 7.13 26.60
N GLY A 209 43.92 6.51 26.73
CA GLY A 209 43.55 5.34 25.90
C GLY A 209 43.11 5.73 24.51
N GLU A 210 43.49 4.93 23.51
CA GLU A 210 43.04 5.11 22.09
C GLU A 210 41.70 4.47 21.80
N CYS A 211 41.14 3.68 22.78
CA CYS A 211 39.90 2.94 22.59
C CYS A 211 38.83 3.45 23.55
N TYR A 212 37.55 3.27 23.13
CA TYR A 212 36.39 3.34 24.01
C TYR A 212 35.92 1.91 24.37
N HIS A 213 35.28 1.73 25.52
CA HIS A 213 34.86 0.46 26.05
C HIS A 213 33.34 0.49 26.26
N ALA A 214 32.64 -0.55 25.80
CA ALA A 214 31.19 -0.68 25.97
C ALA A 214 30.80 -0.95 27.44
N ASP A 215 31.69 -1.56 28.21
CA ASP A 215 31.44 -1.93 29.60
C ASP A 215 32.54 -1.37 30.53
N SER A 216 32.13 -0.80 31.68
CA SER A 216 33.00 -0.31 32.73
C SER A 216 33.80 -1.43 33.42
N THR A 217 33.35 -2.69 33.30
CA THR A 217 34.01 -3.86 33.85
C THR A 217 35.05 -4.49 32.92
N CYS A 218 35.26 -3.94 31.73
CA CYS A 218 36.21 -4.42 30.75
C CYS A 218 37.60 -4.56 31.39
N HIS A 219 38.23 -5.75 31.27
CA HIS A 219 39.47 -6.09 31.91
C HIS A 219 40.64 -5.14 31.59
N THR A 220 40.60 -4.47 30.45
CA THR A 220 41.63 -3.51 30.00
C THR A 220 41.57 -2.17 30.72
N ILE A 221 40.42 -1.81 31.34
CA ILE A 221 40.22 -0.55 32.07
C ILE A 221 39.88 -0.77 33.56
N ARG A 222 39.60 -1.99 34.00
CA ARG A 222 39.11 -2.33 35.33
C ARG A 222 39.97 -1.74 36.49
N ASN A 223 41.24 -1.57 36.28
CA ASN A 223 42.17 -1.03 37.28
C ASN A 223 42.73 0.35 36.86
N ARG A 224 42.05 1.08 36.00
CA ARG A 224 42.46 2.41 35.52
C ARG A 224 41.38 3.42 35.81
N ASN A 225 41.77 4.68 35.92
CA ASN A 225 40.79 5.76 36.01
C ASN A 225 40.12 5.95 34.63
N PHE A 226 38.83 5.75 34.59
CA PHE A 226 38.01 5.94 33.41
C PHE A 226 36.82 6.86 33.72
N HIS A 227 36.21 7.44 32.67
CA HIS A 227 34.99 8.22 32.77
C HIS A 227 34.05 7.87 31.59
N ALA A 228 32.74 8.04 31.84
CA ALA A 228 31.73 7.79 30.84
C ALA A 228 31.57 9.01 29.92
N ILE A 229 31.43 8.77 28.62
CA ILE A 229 31.10 9.78 27.61
C ILE A 229 30.06 9.19 26.64
N SER A 230 29.41 10.03 25.84
CA SER A 230 28.56 9.54 24.75
C SER A 230 29.40 8.88 23.65
N LEU A 231 28.82 7.89 22.96
CA LEU A 231 29.47 7.21 21.84
C LEU A 231 29.89 8.20 20.75
N ASP A 232 29.03 9.17 20.42
CA ASP A 232 29.34 10.23 19.45
C ASP A 232 30.58 11.03 19.84
N ARG A 233 30.71 11.34 21.12
CA ARG A 233 31.90 12.07 21.64
C ARG A 233 33.16 11.22 21.55
N ALA A 234 33.06 9.92 21.78
CA ALA A 234 34.20 9.01 21.63
C ALA A 234 34.67 8.95 20.16
N GLN A 235 33.73 8.93 19.22
CA GLN A 235 34.01 8.96 17.77
C GLN A 235 34.61 10.28 17.31
N GLN A 236 34.11 11.42 17.80
CA GLN A 236 34.72 12.74 17.55
C GLN A 236 36.16 12.84 18.02
N LEU A 237 36.51 12.12 19.11
CA LEU A 237 37.85 12.02 19.63
C LEU A 237 38.71 10.97 18.91
N SER A 238 38.22 10.45 17.78
CA SER A 238 38.87 9.41 16.96
C SER A 238 39.23 8.15 17.76
N LYS A 239 38.47 7.85 18.84
CA LYS A 239 38.64 6.62 19.62
C LYS A 239 38.05 5.45 18.84
N ARG A 240 38.74 4.32 18.79
CA ARG A 240 38.23 3.08 18.18
C ARG A 240 37.60 2.17 19.23
N PRO A 241 36.69 1.26 18.85
CA PRO A 241 36.12 0.31 19.80
C PRO A 241 37.21 -0.61 20.36
N CYS A 242 37.08 -0.96 21.62
CA CYS A 242 37.93 -1.97 22.22
C CYS A 242 37.61 -3.36 21.66
N SER A 243 38.60 -4.12 21.27
CA SER A 243 38.44 -5.46 20.71
C SER A 243 38.10 -6.54 21.77
N PHE A 244 38.03 -6.18 23.05
CA PHE A 244 37.79 -7.09 24.16
C PHE A 244 36.48 -6.88 24.94
N CYS A 245 35.72 -5.86 24.57
CA CYS A 245 34.36 -5.60 25.08
C CYS A 245 33.45 -4.90 23.98
#